data_365b1c3fd57e9463d594a0d5d552dd6f
#
_entry.id   365b1c3fd57e9463d594a0d5d552dd6f
#
_cell.length_a   1.000
_cell.length_b   1.000
_cell.length_c   1.000
_cell.angle_alpha   90.00
_cell.angle_beta   90.00
_cell.angle_gamma   90.00
#
_symmetry.space_group_name_H-M   'P 1'
#
loop_
_entity.id
_entity.type
_entity.pdbx_description
1 polymer ?
#
loop_
_entity_poly.entity_id
_entity_poly.type
_entity_poly.pdbx_seq_one_letter_code
_entity_poly.pdbx_strand_id
1 'polypeptide(L)'
;VLLEGTEGATAAIGRTNGILHGVEEHPNWTIVDRGCANFTQGEGQTYMENLLSEGTVKDIDVIISENDNMIFGAMKALDRNGKSYGPEGDIIMISFDALHESFENMMAGKLHATVECNPLLASTVETVIEELEAGREVDKIYNTEENIYTYENAADYIDPVSYTHLRAHETKA
;
A
#
# COMPACT_ATOMS: atom_id res chain seq x y z
N VAL A 1 2.84 13.46 2.87
CA VAL A 1 3.87 12.95 1.93
C VAL A 1 3.31 11.78 1.16
N LEU A 2 3.59 11.71 -0.15
CA LEU A 2 3.20 10.60 -1.01
C LEU A 2 4.44 9.92 -1.60
N LEU A 3 4.63 8.64 -1.28
CA LEU A 3 5.64 7.78 -1.90
C LEU A 3 5.03 7.09 -3.13
N GLU A 4 5.47 7.50 -4.31
CA GLU A 4 4.95 7.02 -5.58
C GLU A 4 5.72 5.78 -6.08
N GLY A 5 4.99 4.88 -6.75
CA GLY A 5 5.57 3.72 -7.39
C GLY A 5 6.36 4.03 -8.65
N THR A 6 6.70 3.00 -9.40
CA THR A 6 7.45 3.14 -10.64
C THR A 6 6.67 3.96 -11.67
N GLU A 7 7.31 4.99 -12.20
CA GLU A 7 6.70 5.88 -13.20
C GLU A 7 6.20 5.10 -14.42
N GLY A 8 4.97 5.38 -14.85
CA GLY A 8 4.33 4.71 -15.97
C GLY A 8 3.67 3.36 -15.63
N ALA A 9 3.86 2.82 -14.44
CA ALA A 9 3.14 1.63 -14.01
C ALA A 9 1.66 1.94 -13.79
N THR A 10 0.77 1.08 -14.28
CA THR A 10 -0.70 1.29 -14.16
C THR A 10 -1.15 1.40 -12.71
N ALA A 11 -0.56 0.62 -11.81
CA ALA A 11 -0.84 0.70 -10.37
C ALA A 11 -0.46 2.07 -9.79
N ALA A 12 0.74 2.60 -10.13
CA ALA A 12 1.15 3.92 -9.68
C ALA A 12 0.19 4.99 -10.20
N ILE A 13 -0.10 5.00 -11.51
CA ILE A 13 -1.03 5.96 -12.11
C ILE A 13 -2.40 5.94 -11.43
N GLY A 14 -2.95 4.75 -11.19
CA GLY A 14 -4.27 4.59 -10.57
C GLY A 14 -4.27 5.08 -9.11
N ARG A 15 -3.29 4.66 -8.32
CA ARG A 15 -3.16 5.02 -6.90
C ARG A 15 -2.91 6.52 -6.73
N THR A 16 -1.95 7.09 -7.49
CA THR A 16 -1.70 8.53 -7.50
C THR A 16 -2.97 9.33 -7.82
N ASN A 17 -3.68 8.98 -8.90
CA ASN A 17 -4.88 9.70 -9.30
C ASN A 17 -5.97 9.64 -8.22
N GLY A 18 -6.18 8.48 -7.60
CA GLY A 18 -7.15 8.33 -6.51
C GLY A 18 -6.79 9.18 -5.28
N ILE A 19 -5.51 9.21 -4.89
CA ILE A 19 -5.03 10.00 -3.76
C ILE A 19 -5.17 11.51 -4.07
N LEU A 20 -4.76 11.95 -5.24
CA LEU A 20 -4.89 13.36 -5.65
C LEU A 20 -6.35 13.81 -5.67
N HIS A 21 -7.25 12.98 -6.19
CA HIS A 21 -8.69 13.26 -6.16
C HIS A 21 -9.21 13.40 -4.73
N GLY A 22 -8.81 12.49 -3.83
CA GLY A 22 -9.17 12.61 -2.41
C GLY A 22 -8.66 13.90 -1.76
N VAL A 23 -7.45 14.35 -2.11
CA VAL A 23 -6.91 15.62 -1.62
C VAL A 23 -7.70 16.82 -2.18
N GLU A 24 -8.12 16.79 -3.43
CA GLU A 24 -8.95 17.86 -4.03
C GLU A 24 -10.29 18.01 -3.32
N GLU A 25 -10.88 16.92 -2.83
CA GLU A 25 -12.16 16.94 -2.10
C GLU A 25 -12.01 17.44 -0.65
N HIS A 26 -10.78 17.56 -0.14
CA HIS A 26 -10.49 17.96 1.23
C HIS A 26 -9.61 19.24 1.28
N PRO A 27 -10.19 20.45 1.29
CA PRO A 27 -9.45 21.70 1.16
C PRO A 27 -8.40 21.99 2.26
N ASN A 28 -8.46 21.26 3.37
CA ASN A 28 -7.50 21.33 4.47
C ASN A 28 -6.34 20.31 4.34
N TRP A 29 -6.35 19.49 3.30
CA TRP A 29 -5.25 18.56 3.01
C TRP A 29 -4.29 19.18 1.99
N THR A 30 -3.01 18.93 2.19
CA THR A 30 -1.96 19.43 1.30
C THR A 30 -0.89 18.36 1.14
N ILE A 31 -0.52 18.04 -0.09
CA ILE A 31 0.65 17.22 -0.36
C ILE A 31 1.87 18.12 -0.25
N VAL A 32 2.62 17.96 0.82
CA VAL A 32 3.81 18.78 1.11
C VAL A 32 5.05 18.31 0.34
N ASP A 33 5.07 17.03 -0.02
CA ASP A 33 6.09 16.44 -0.88
C ASP A 33 5.60 15.13 -1.49
N ARG A 34 6.09 14.80 -2.69
CA ARG A 34 5.81 13.53 -3.35
C ARG A 34 6.91 13.15 -4.32
N GLY A 35 7.15 11.85 -4.49
CA GLY A 35 8.11 11.38 -5.47
C GLY A 35 8.23 9.88 -5.58
N CYS A 36 8.87 9.47 -6.67
CA CYS A 36 9.02 8.07 -7.05
C CYS A 36 10.02 7.35 -6.15
N ALA A 37 9.61 6.19 -5.62
CA ALA A 37 10.45 5.25 -4.88
C ALA A 37 10.31 3.82 -5.45
N ASN A 38 9.89 3.70 -6.71
CA ASN A 38 9.95 2.50 -7.57
C ASN A 38 9.41 1.21 -6.96
N PHE A 39 8.43 1.30 -6.05
CA PHE A 39 7.86 0.16 -5.32
C PHE A 39 8.88 -0.63 -4.48
N THR A 40 10.05 -0.07 -4.18
CA THR A 40 11.08 -0.78 -3.42
C THR A 40 11.28 -0.22 -2.02
N GLN A 41 11.56 -1.11 -1.06
CA GLN A 41 11.83 -0.71 0.32
C GLN A 41 13.07 0.19 0.44
N GLY A 42 14.13 -0.13 -0.33
CA GLY A 42 15.37 0.65 -0.30
C GLY A 42 15.20 2.08 -0.80
N GLU A 43 14.44 2.27 -1.87
CA GLU A 43 14.19 3.60 -2.41
C GLU A 43 13.20 4.39 -1.55
N GLY A 44 12.17 3.73 -0.98
CA GLY A 44 11.28 4.34 0.01
C GLY A 44 12.05 4.86 1.23
N GLN A 45 13.02 4.06 1.73
CA GLN A 45 13.89 4.48 2.82
C GLN A 45 14.76 5.69 2.42
N THR A 46 15.43 5.61 1.28
CA THR A 46 16.32 6.68 0.79
C THR A 46 15.55 7.98 0.56
N TYR A 47 14.36 7.90 -0.03
CA TYR A 47 13.50 9.05 -0.23
C TYR A 47 13.18 9.75 1.10
N MET A 48 12.72 9.00 2.08
CA MET A 48 12.38 9.56 3.39
C MET A 48 13.61 10.07 4.15
N GLU A 49 14.76 9.40 4.09
CA GLU A 49 16.01 9.89 4.70
C GLU A 49 16.43 11.24 4.10
N ASN A 50 16.34 11.40 2.78
CA ASN A 50 16.64 12.65 2.11
C ASN A 50 15.67 13.76 2.55
N LEU A 51 14.37 13.49 2.50
CA LEU A 51 13.34 14.45 2.89
C LEU A 51 13.53 14.95 4.34
N LEU A 52 13.80 14.03 5.25
CA LEU A 52 14.03 14.38 6.65
C LEU A 52 15.33 15.15 6.87
N SER A 53 16.39 14.84 6.10
CA SER A 53 17.71 15.52 6.22
C SER A 53 17.71 16.91 5.63
N GLU A 54 16.97 17.16 4.57
CA GLU A 54 16.86 18.46 3.92
C GLU A 54 16.14 19.48 4.80
N GLY A 55 15.28 19.02 5.71
CA GLY A 55 14.51 19.87 6.61
C GLY A 55 13.56 20.85 5.90
N THR A 56 13.27 20.60 4.62
CA THR A 56 12.35 21.40 3.81
C THR A 56 10.91 21.17 4.21
N VAL A 57 10.58 19.97 4.63
CA VAL A 57 9.28 19.59 5.19
C VAL A 57 9.42 19.41 6.70
N LYS A 58 8.81 20.32 7.46
CA LYS A 58 8.92 20.31 8.92
C LYS A 58 7.84 19.49 9.59
N ASP A 59 6.64 19.55 9.04
CA ASP A 59 5.43 18.96 9.62
C ASP A 59 4.86 17.95 8.63
N ILE A 60 4.98 16.67 8.98
CA ILE A 60 4.41 15.55 8.22
C ILE A 60 3.37 14.92 9.13
N ASP A 61 2.10 15.06 8.77
CA ASP A 61 0.99 14.44 9.52
C ASP A 61 0.64 13.06 8.95
N VAL A 62 0.86 12.86 7.65
CA VAL A 62 0.46 11.64 6.93
C VAL A 62 1.55 11.24 5.93
N ILE A 63 1.88 9.97 5.91
CA ILE A 63 2.65 9.33 4.83
C ILE A 63 1.74 8.29 4.17
N ILE A 64 1.46 8.51 2.89
CA ILE A 64 0.80 7.52 2.03
C ILE A 64 1.85 6.94 1.10
N SER A 65 1.93 5.63 1.04
CA SER A 65 2.83 4.90 0.15
C SER A 65 2.01 4.05 -0.81
N GLU A 66 2.32 4.10 -2.09
CA GLU A 66 1.61 3.33 -3.10
C GLU A 66 1.90 1.83 -3.05
N ASN A 67 2.75 1.35 -2.14
CA ASN A 67 2.82 -0.05 -1.75
C ASN A 67 3.41 -0.24 -0.35
N ASP A 68 3.30 -1.45 0.17
CA ASP A 68 3.79 -1.81 1.49
C ASP A 68 5.32 -1.78 1.60
N ASN A 69 6.04 -2.21 0.56
CA ASN A 69 7.51 -2.22 0.61
C ASN A 69 8.10 -0.82 0.83
N MET A 70 7.59 0.19 0.13
CA MET A 70 8.07 1.57 0.31
C MET A 70 7.74 2.12 1.70
N ILE A 71 6.55 1.82 2.28
CA ILE A 71 6.21 2.28 3.62
C ILE A 71 7.11 1.65 4.67
N PHE A 72 7.50 0.37 4.53
CA PHE A 72 8.48 -0.26 5.42
C PHE A 72 9.85 0.42 5.34
N GLY A 73 10.23 0.89 4.16
CA GLY A 73 11.41 1.73 3.98
C GLY A 73 11.30 3.06 4.72
N ALA A 74 10.16 3.74 4.56
CA ALA A 74 9.86 4.98 5.26
C ALA A 74 9.91 4.82 6.78
N MET A 75 9.33 3.74 7.33
CA MET A 75 9.39 3.42 8.76
C MET A 75 10.84 3.32 9.26
N LYS A 76 11.73 2.67 8.50
CA LYS A 76 13.16 2.58 8.87
C LYS A 76 13.82 3.95 8.92
N ALA A 77 13.49 4.84 7.98
CA ALA A 77 14.00 6.21 7.98
C ALA A 77 13.48 7.02 9.18
N LEU A 78 12.18 6.88 9.51
CA LEU A 78 11.56 7.51 10.67
C LEU A 78 12.18 7.01 11.99
N ASP A 79 12.33 5.69 12.15
CA ASP A 79 12.97 5.08 13.32
C ASP A 79 14.39 5.63 13.55
N ARG A 80 15.21 5.72 12.48
CA ARG A 80 16.58 6.27 12.55
C ARG A 80 16.62 7.75 12.93
N ASN A 81 15.58 8.50 12.60
CA ASN A 81 15.48 9.92 12.90
C ASN A 81 14.67 10.20 14.17
N GLY A 82 14.30 9.17 14.95
CA GLY A 82 13.57 9.30 16.20
C GLY A 82 12.19 9.94 16.05
N LYS A 83 11.53 9.73 14.90
CA LYS A 83 10.18 10.24 14.63
C LYS A 83 9.14 9.28 15.17
N SER A 84 8.09 9.82 15.78
CA SER A 84 6.94 9.09 16.26
C SER A 84 5.92 8.91 15.13
N TYR A 85 5.44 7.68 14.90
CA TYR A 85 4.47 7.37 13.86
C TYR A 85 3.61 6.16 14.25
N GLY A 86 2.54 5.93 13.52
CA GLY A 86 1.58 4.85 13.79
C GLY A 86 0.44 5.30 14.71
N PRO A 87 -0.49 4.40 15.06
CA PRO A 87 -1.73 4.71 15.81
C PRO A 87 -1.56 5.49 17.11
N GLU A 88 -0.44 5.35 17.79
CA GLU A 88 -0.11 6.11 19.01
C GLU A 88 0.95 7.19 18.74
N GLY A 89 1.34 7.40 17.50
CA GLY A 89 2.37 8.36 17.11
C GLY A 89 1.82 9.61 16.43
N ASP A 90 2.73 10.46 15.98
CA ASP A 90 2.39 11.76 15.40
C ASP A 90 2.09 11.70 13.91
N ILE A 91 2.51 10.61 13.22
CA ILE A 91 2.40 10.47 11.76
C ILE A 91 1.49 9.29 11.42
N ILE A 92 0.45 9.56 10.64
CA ILE A 92 -0.42 8.53 10.08
C ILE A 92 0.29 7.82 8.93
N MET A 93 0.28 6.49 8.95
CA MET A 93 0.94 5.64 7.97
C MET A 93 -0.10 4.80 7.21
N ILE A 94 -0.14 4.93 5.89
CA ILE A 94 -1.10 4.22 5.01
C ILE A 94 -0.35 3.63 3.82
N SER A 95 -0.71 2.41 3.41
CA SER A 95 -0.09 1.74 2.27
C SER A 95 -1.08 0.93 1.43
N PHE A 96 -0.57 0.22 0.44
CA PHE A 96 -1.31 -0.67 -0.44
C PHE A 96 -0.58 -2.01 -0.55
N ASP A 97 -1.28 -3.04 -0.94
CA ASP A 97 -0.96 -4.43 -1.28
C ASP A 97 -1.38 -5.45 -0.20
N ALA A 98 -1.51 -5.07 1.06
CA ALA A 98 -1.88 -5.93 2.18
C ALA A 98 -0.94 -7.15 2.35
N LEU A 99 0.38 -6.91 2.35
CA LEU A 99 1.36 -7.94 2.65
C LEU A 99 1.25 -8.41 4.10
N HIS A 100 1.68 -9.64 4.37
CA HIS A 100 1.69 -10.19 5.74
C HIS A 100 2.44 -9.29 6.74
N GLU A 101 3.59 -8.73 6.33
CA GLU A 101 4.36 -7.77 7.15
C GLU A 101 3.55 -6.51 7.50
N SER A 102 2.58 -6.11 6.67
CA SER A 102 1.71 -4.98 6.97
C SER A 102 0.79 -5.26 8.16
N PHE A 103 0.26 -6.48 8.25
CA PHE A 103 -0.53 -6.90 9.42
C PHE A 103 0.32 -6.97 10.68
N GLU A 104 1.54 -7.48 10.60
CA GLU A 104 2.49 -7.46 11.72
C GLU A 104 2.80 -6.03 12.17
N ASN A 105 3.01 -5.10 11.24
CA ASN A 105 3.23 -3.68 11.54
C ASN A 105 1.98 -2.99 12.11
N MET A 106 0.78 -3.32 11.63
CA MET A 106 -0.47 -2.82 12.21
C MET A 106 -0.66 -3.30 13.66
N MET A 107 -0.43 -4.58 13.93
CA MET A 107 -0.49 -5.15 15.28
C MET A 107 0.61 -4.61 16.20
N ALA A 108 1.76 -4.24 15.65
CA ALA A 108 2.84 -3.58 16.39
C ALA A 108 2.62 -2.07 16.59
N GLY A 109 1.49 -1.52 16.14
CA GLY A 109 1.16 -0.09 16.29
C GLY A 109 2.01 0.83 15.40
N LYS A 110 2.48 0.36 14.25
CA LYS A 110 3.33 1.11 13.31
C LYS A 110 2.63 1.53 12.03
N LEU A 111 1.60 0.82 11.60
CA LEU A 111 0.84 1.08 10.38
C LEU A 111 -0.63 1.27 10.73
N HIS A 112 -1.29 2.26 10.14
CA HIS A 112 -2.71 2.49 10.36
C HIS A 112 -3.58 1.63 9.47
N ALA A 113 -3.24 1.55 8.19
CA ALA A 113 -4.03 0.81 7.23
C ALA A 113 -3.22 0.39 6.00
N THR A 114 -3.65 -0.69 5.37
CA THR A 114 -3.24 -1.08 4.03
C THR A 114 -4.47 -1.43 3.20
N VAL A 115 -4.46 -1.05 1.93
CA VAL A 115 -5.50 -1.37 0.96
C VAL A 115 -5.08 -2.62 0.19
N GLU A 116 -5.96 -3.61 0.15
CA GLU A 116 -5.66 -4.86 -0.55
C GLU A 116 -5.43 -4.63 -2.05
N CYS A 117 -4.50 -5.37 -2.63
CA CYS A 117 -4.39 -5.61 -4.06
C CYS A 117 -4.48 -7.13 -4.25
N ASN A 118 -5.69 -7.62 -4.53
CA ASN A 118 -5.98 -9.05 -4.54
C ASN A 118 -5.37 -9.73 -5.79
N PRO A 119 -4.37 -10.64 -5.62
CA PRO A 119 -3.73 -11.34 -6.74
C PRO A 119 -4.50 -12.59 -7.19
N LEU A 120 -5.60 -12.97 -6.54
CA LEU A 120 -6.32 -14.21 -6.77
C LEU A 120 -7.28 -14.10 -7.97
N LEU A 121 -6.74 -13.94 -9.16
CA LEU A 121 -7.51 -13.77 -10.40
C LEU A 121 -7.85 -15.09 -11.11
N ALA A 122 -7.34 -16.22 -10.65
CA ALA A 122 -7.42 -17.48 -11.39
C ALA A 122 -8.87 -17.94 -11.67
N SER A 123 -9.77 -17.80 -10.69
CA SER A 123 -11.18 -18.19 -10.87
C SER A 123 -11.91 -17.29 -11.87
N THR A 124 -11.61 -15.99 -11.85
CA THR A 124 -12.18 -15.04 -12.83
C THR A 124 -11.67 -15.35 -14.23
N VAL A 125 -10.36 -15.61 -14.36
CA VAL A 125 -9.75 -15.99 -15.64
C VAL A 125 -10.34 -17.31 -16.18
N GLU A 126 -10.52 -18.32 -15.32
CA GLU A 126 -11.16 -19.58 -15.67
C GLU A 126 -12.58 -19.35 -16.21
N THR A 127 -13.39 -18.59 -15.50
CA THR A 127 -14.75 -18.24 -15.95
C THR A 127 -14.75 -17.55 -17.31
N VAL A 128 -13.85 -16.58 -17.53
CA VAL A 128 -13.76 -15.87 -18.80
C VAL A 128 -13.37 -16.81 -19.94
N ILE A 129 -12.44 -17.75 -19.71
CA ILE A 129 -12.04 -18.75 -20.71
C ILE A 129 -13.23 -19.65 -21.07
N GLU A 130 -13.95 -20.17 -20.07
CA GLU A 130 -15.12 -21.04 -20.30
C GLU A 130 -16.23 -20.33 -21.08
N GLU A 131 -16.49 -19.06 -20.78
CA GLU A 131 -17.47 -18.25 -21.52
C GLU A 131 -17.07 -18.06 -22.99
N LEU A 132 -15.81 -17.74 -23.24
CA LEU A 132 -15.26 -17.57 -24.60
C LEU A 132 -15.27 -18.89 -25.39
N GLU A 133 -14.88 -20.00 -24.76
CA GLU A 133 -14.94 -21.35 -25.40
C GLU A 133 -16.38 -21.76 -25.76
N ALA A 134 -17.34 -21.34 -24.93
CA ALA A 134 -18.76 -21.56 -25.21
C ALA A 134 -19.34 -20.59 -26.25
N GLY A 135 -18.53 -19.68 -26.81
CA GLY A 135 -18.96 -18.69 -27.78
C GLY A 135 -19.85 -17.57 -27.20
N ARG A 136 -19.78 -17.35 -25.89
CA ARG A 136 -20.53 -16.28 -25.22
C ARG A 136 -19.71 -14.98 -25.17
N GLU A 137 -20.40 -13.87 -25.11
CA GLU A 137 -19.78 -12.58 -24.90
C GLU A 137 -19.33 -12.43 -23.43
N VAL A 138 -18.18 -11.80 -23.22
CA VAL A 138 -17.61 -11.52 -21.90
C VAL A 138 -17.44 -10.01 -21.72
N ASP A 139 -17.46 -9.58 -20.48
CA ASP A 139 -17.19 -8.18 -20.16
C ASP A 139 -15.74 -7.80 -20.49
N LYS A 140 -15.53 -6.53 -20.80
CA LYS A 140 -14.18 -5.99 -21.10
C LYS A 140 -13.36 -5.75 -19.85
N ILE A 141 -14.02 -5.61 -18.69
CA ILE A 141 -13.43 -5.26 -17.42
C ILE A 141 -14.08 -6.13 -16.34
N TYR A 142 -13.25 -6.78 -15.56
CA TYR A 142 -13.62 -7.48 -14.34
C TYR A 142 -12.93 -6.81 -13.17
N ASN A 143 -13.70 -6.38 -12.18
CA ASN A 143 -13.16 -5.81 -10.95
C ASN A 143 -13.07 -6.91 -9.90
N THR A 144 -11.95 -6.97 -9.20
CA THR A 144 -11.80 -7.79 -7.99
C THR A 144 -12.39 -7.08 -6.77
N GLU A 145 -12.95 -7.84 -5.85
CA GLU A 145 -13.27 -7.32 -4.54
C GLU A 145 -11.97 -7.14 -3.75
N GLU A 146 -11.78 -5.95 -3.19
CA GLU A 146 -10.62 -5.60 -2.39
C GLU A 146 -11.07 -4.99 -1.07
N ASN A 147 -10.28 -5.19 -0.02
CA ASN A 147 -10.58 -4.76 1.32
C ASN A 147 -9.62 -3.67 1.79
N ILE A 148 -10.05 -2.93 2.81
CA ILE A 148 -9.17 -2.05 3.58
C ILE A 148 -8.96 -2.70 4.94
N TYR A 149 -7.71 -2.98 5.26
CA TYR A 149 -7.33 -3.49 6.57
C TYR A 149 -6.76 -2.37 7.41
N THR A 150 -7.14 -2.33 8.67
CA THR A 150 -6.71 -1.30 9.62
C THR A 150 -6.08 -1.96 10.84
N TYR A 151 -5.33 -1.18 11.63
CA TYR A 151 -4.76 -1.66 12.89
C TYR A 151 -5.82 -2.18 13.88
N GLU A 152 -7.08 -1.75 13.74
CA GLU A 152 -8.19 -2.19 14.61
C GLU A 152 -8.67 -3.60 14.26
N ASN A 153 -8.59 -4.01 12.99
CA ASN A 153 -9.07 -5.32 12.52
C ASN A 153 -7.94 -6.28 12.08
N ALA A 154 -6.70 -5.83 12.04
CA ALA A 154 -5.58 -6.61 11.53
C ALA A 154 -5.42 -7.99 12.21
N ALA A 155 -5.72 -8.08 13.51
CA ALA A 155 -5.63 -9.32 14.26
C ALA A 155 -6.58 -10.42 13.75
N ASP A 156 -7.71 -10.04 13.16
CA ASP A 156 -8.70 -10.99 12.64
C ASP A 156 -8.24 -11.65 11.33
N TYR A 157 -7.26 -11.03 10.66
CA TYR A 157 -6.78 -11.45 9.33
C TYR A 157 -5.36 -12.02 9.33
N ILE A 158 -4.60 -11.90 10.42
CA ILE A 158 -3.21 -12.38 10.49
C ILE A 158 -3.10 -13.88 10.77
N ASP A 159 -4.19 -14.57 11.06
CA ASP A 159 -4.17 -16.00 11.32
C ASP A 159 -3.59 -16.77 10.11
N PRO A 160 -2.57 -17.65 10.32
CA PRO A 160 -1.96 -18.43 9.25
C PRO A 160 -2.94 -19.27 8.41
N VAL A 161 -4.10 -19.60 8.95
CA VAL A 161 -5.16 -20.36 8.25
C VAL A 161 -5.89 -19.47 7.25
N SER A 162 -6.14 -18.21 7.55
CA SER A 162 -6.77 -17.22 6.65
C SER A 162 -5.82 -16.80 5.52
N TYR A 163 -4.51 -16.96 5.74
CA TYR A 163 -3.44 -16.55 4.83
C TYR A 163 -2.88 -17.67 3.94
N THR A 164 -3.46 -18.85 3.95
CA THR A 164 -2.96 -19.99 3.12
C THR A 164 -2.91 -19.68 1.64
N HIS A 165 -3.73 -18.77 1.14
CA HIS A 165 -3.72 -18.34 -0.24
C HIS A 165 -2.53 -17.39 -0.57
N LEU A 166 -2.06 -16.57 0.36
CA LEU A 166 -0.90 -15.69 0.15
C LEU A 166 0.45 -16.45 0.33
N ARG A 167 0.49 -17.44 1.25
CA ARG A 167 1.68 -18.29 1.44
C ARG A 167 1.93 -19.32 0.34
N ALA A 168 0.95 -19.66 -0.47
CA ALA A 168 1.12 -20.66 -1.53
C ALA A 168 2.17 -20.26 -2.59
N HIS A 169 2.53 -19.00 -2.68
CA HIS A 169 3.57 -18.50 -3.59
C HIS A 169 4.98 -18.46 -2.98
N GLU A 170 5.14 -18.47 -1.66
CA GLU A 170 6.45 -18.40 -1.01
C GLU A 170 7.15 -19.76 -0.83
N THR A 171 6.43 -20.88 -0.98
CA THR A 171 6.95 -22.22 -0.65
C THR A 171 7.40 -23.06 -1.84
N LYS A 172 7.54 -22.50 -3.05
CA LYS A 172 8.10 -23.19 -4.22
C LYS A 172 9.21 -22.37 -4.85
N ALA A 173 10.33 -22.30 -4.16
CA ALA A 173 11.64 -21.99 -4.71
C ALA A 173 12.61 -23.13 -4.34
#